data_d7d75320899165b64166adb9013089c2
#
_entry.id   d7d75320899165b64166adb9013089c2
#
_cell.length_a   1.000
_cell.length_b   1.000
_cell.length_c   1.000
_cell.angle_alpha   90.00
_cell.angle_beta   90.00
_cell.angle_gamma   90.00
#
_symmetry.space_group_name_H-M   'P 1'
#
loop_
_entity.id
_entity.type
_entity.pdbx_description
1 polymer ?
#
loop_
_entity_poly.entity_id
_entity_poly.type
_entity_poly.pdbx_seq_one_letter_code
_entity_poly.pdbx_strand_id
1 'polypeptide(L)'
;MKKLFTLMLLVLMVSIITFAQDQPQRPGPQPPPETGETFKVGMAGYTFAKFDLETALKTLQKTDVHYLCIKDFHLPMTSTDAEIAAFHAKLKEYDVTGYAVGPIYMKSEAEIDKAFEYAKRVGVKLIVGVPNYELLHYVDKKVKEYGFNYAIHLHGPDIAIYPDAEDVWEHVKDLDPRIGMCLDIGHDTRNGKDPVADLKKYQSRVFDIHIKDVTATTKLGYSLEVGRGVIDFPAFVRMLREVGYTGVCSLEHEKDMTDPFMGIAESIGYFRGVIAATK
;
A
#
# COMPACT_ATOMS: atom_id res chain seq x y z
N MET A 1 -77.89 11.14 55.60
CA MET A 1 -78.02 10.95 54.18
C MET A 1 -76.70 11.43 53.47
N LYS A 2 -75.73 10.56 53.27
CA LYS A 2 -74.45 10.87 52.64
C LYS A 2 -74.39 10.05 51.37
N LYS A 3 -74.34 10.73 50.20
CA LYS A 3 -74.19 10.09 48.91
C LYS A 3 -72.73 9.85 48.68
N LEU A 4 -72.33 8.58 48.46
CA LEU A 4 -71.03 8.13 48.11
C LEU A 4 -70.87 8.25 46.60
N PHE A 5 -69.95 9.10 46.17
CA PHE A 5 -69.57 9.20 44.75
C PHE A 5 -68.36 8.25 44.49
N THR A 6 -68.63 7.17 43.78
CA THR A 6 -67.54 6.25 43.32
C THR A 6 -66.99 6.78 42.00
N LEU A 7 -65.72 7.25 42.03
CA LEU A 7 -65.01 7.69 40.86
C LEU A 7 -64.36 6.47 40.22
N MET A 8 -64.85 6.06 39.07
CA MET A 8 -64.30 4.96 38.25
C MET A 8 -63.17 5.51 37.38
N LEU A 9 -61.92 5.17 37.73
CA LEU A 9 -60.73 5.55 36.99
C LEU A 9 -60.54 4.58 35.80
N LEU A 10 -60.84 5.04 34.59
CA LEU A 10 -60.60 4.27 33.35
C LEU A 10 -59.13 4.44 32.93
N VAL A 11 -58.34 3.40 33.18
CA VAL A 11 -56.93 3.36 32.70
C VAL A 11 -56.96 2.94 31.24
N LEU A 12 -56.74 3.90 30.37
CA LEU A 12 -56.50 3.63 28.93
C LEU A 12 -55.09 3.12 28.77
N MET A 13 -54.90 1.82 28.60
CA MET A 13 -53.62 1.26 28.11
C MET A 13 -53.51 1.56 26.63
N VAL A 14 -52.74 2.57 26.27
CA VAL A 14 -52.29 2.78 24.89
C VAL A 14 -51.16 1.82 24.62
N SER A 15 -51.42 0.72 23.94
CA SER A 15 -50.41 -0.17 23.40
C SER A 15 -49.68 0.55 22.26
N ILE A 16 -48.49 1.07 22.52
CA ILE A 16 -47.58 1.57 21.48
C ILE A 16 -47.03 0.34 20.73
N ILE A 17 -47.68 0.01 19.62
CA ILE A 17 -47.10 -0.94 18.65
C ILE A 17 -45.95 -0.19 17.93
N THR A 18 -44.72 -0.39 18.37
CA THR A 18 -43.54 0.01 17.63
C THR A 18 -43.43 -0.89 16.39
N PHE A 19 -43.88 -0.36 15.27
CA PHE A 19 -43.47 -0.93 13.98
C PHE A 19 -41.96 -0.74 13.85
N ALA A 20 -41.17 -1.76 14.19
CA ALA A 20 -39.82 -1.88 13.71
C ALA A 20 -39.96 -1.99 12.18
N GLN A 21 -39.72 -0.89 11.46
CA GLN A 21 -39.54 -0.93 10.01
C GLN A 21 -38.32 -1.81 9.77
N ASP A 22 -38.58 -3.00 9.25
CA ASP A 22 -37.53 -3.87 8.68
C ASP A 22 -36.91 -3.10 7.50
N GLN A 23 -35.89 -2.29 7.79
CA GLN A 23 -35.11 -1.67 6.76
C GLN A 23 -34.43 -2.83 6.03
N PRO A 24 -34.62 -2.95 4.69
CA PRO A 24 -33.89 -3.95 3.94
C PRO A 24 -32.40 -3.75 4.25
N GLN A 25 -31.78 -4.75 4.85
CA GLN A 25 -30.33 -4.73 5.09
C GLN A 25 -29.68 -4.46 3.74
N ARG A 26 -28.90 -3.37 3.65
CA ARG A 26 -28.07 -3.14 2.48
C ARG A 26 -27.24 -4.39 2.31
N PRO A 27 -27.17 -4.96 1.09
CA PRO A 27 -26.28 -6.08 0.84
C PRO A 27 -24.90 -5.66 1.37
N GLY A 28 -24.25 -6.56 2.11
CA GLY A 28 -22.88 -6.35 2.56
C GLY A 28 -22.00 -5.97 1.38
N PRO A 29 -20.83 -5.36 1.62
CA PRO A 29 -19.93 -4.99 0.52
C PRO A 29 -19.73 -6.21 -0.36
N GLN A 30 -20.20 -6.10 -1.59
CA GLN A 30 -19.92 -7.13 -2.61
C GLN A 30 -18.41 -7.08 -2.85
N PRO A 31 -17.73 -8.23 -3.03
CA PRO A 31 -16.35 -8.21 -3.47
C PRO A 31 -16.29 -7.33 -4.72
N PRO A 32 -15.27 -6.47 -4.84
CA PRO A 32 -15.14 -5.63 -6.02
C PRO A 32 -15.20 -6.55 -7.24
N PRO A 33 -15.86 -6.12 -8.32
CA PRO A 33 -15.82 -6.86 -9.56
C PRO A 33 -14.35 -7.10 -9.87
N GLU A 34 -13.97 -8.34 -10.16
CA GLU A 34 -12.64 -8.65 -10.66
C GLU A 34 -12.36 -7.64 -11.76
N THR A 35 -11.40 -6.75 -11.55
CA THR A 35 -11.14 -5.63 -12.47
C THR A 35 -10.72 -6.13 -13.84
N GLY A 36 -10.38 -7.41 -13.95
CA GLY A 36 -9.76 -8.02 -15.12
C GLY A 36 -8.33 -7.51 -15.34
N GLU A 37 -7.80 -6.75 -14.38
CA GLU A 37 -6.43 -6.25 -14.43
C GLU A 37 -5.43 -7.33 -14.03
N THR A 38 -4.24 -7.25 -14.62
CA THR A 38 -3.13 -8.13 -14.26
C THR A 38 -2.41 -7.66 -12.99
N PHE A 39 -2.47 -6.37 -12.69
CA PHE A 39 -1.88 -5.76 -11.49
C PHE A 39 -2.90 -5.61 -10.35
N LYS A 40 -2.39 -5.41 -9.16
CA LYS A 40 -3.17 -5.31 -7.92
C LYS A 40 -3.03 -3.94 -7.31
N VAL A 41 -4.06 -3.48 -6.59
CA VAL A 41 -3.99 -2.26 -5.77
C VAL A 41 -3.62 -2.64 -4.34
N GLY A 42 -2.60 -2.01 -3.80
CA GLY A 42 -2.08 -2.26 -2.47
C GLY A 42 -1.87 -1.00 -1.65
N MET A 43 -1.23 -1.21 -0.50
CA MET A 43 -0.84 -0.14 0.42
C MET A 43 0.61 -0.34 0.85
N ALA A 44 1.42 0.71 0.77
CA ALA A 44 2.73 0.75 1.40
C ALA A 44 2.55 0.97 2.92
N GLY A 45 3.13 0.11 3.73
CA GLY A 45 2.96 0.17 5.18
C GLY A 45 3.45 1.47 5.79
N TYR A 46 4.38 2.18 5.13
CA TYR A 46 4.87 3.48 5.60
C TYR A 46 3.76 4.54 5.73
N THR A 47 2.71 4.47 4.92
CA THR A 47 1.48 5.28 5.06
C THR A 47 0.94 5.30 6.49
N PHE A 48 1.15 4.23 7.25
CA PHE A 48 0.68 4.07 8.63
C PHE A 48 1.77 4.23 9.68
N ALA A 49 2.84 4.96 9.42
CA ALA A 49 3.98 5.11 10.34
C ALA A 49 3.62 5.70 11.71
N LYS A 50 2.44 6.31 11.86
CA LYS A 50 1.95 6.90 13.12
C LYS A 50 0.82 6.09 13.77
N PHE A 51 0.49 4.92 13.24
CA PHE A 51 -0.66 4.12 13.66
C PHE A 51 -0.25 2.67 13.94
N ASP A 52 -1.00 2.01 14.81
CA ASP A 52 -0.84 0.59 15.08
C ASP A 52 -1.38 -0.27 13.91
N LEU A 53 -1.04 -1.54 13.94
CA LEU A 53 -1.47 -2.52 12.93
C LEU A 53 -3.00 -2.62 12.82
N GLU A 54 -3.70 -2.59 13.95
CA GLU A 54 -5.16 -2.71 13.98
C GLU A 54 -5.83 -1.55 13.22
N THR A 55 -5.35 -0.33 13.44
CA THR A 55 -5.83 0.87 12.74
C THR A 55 -5.50 0.82 11.25
N ALA A 56 -4.31 0.37 10.89
CA ALA A 56 -3.91 0.15 9.51
C ALA A 56 -4.85 -0.85 8.81
N LEU A 57 -5.07 -2.03 9.41
CA LEU A 57 -5.92 -3.07 8.83
C LEU A 57 -7.38 -2.66 8.70
N LYS A 58 -7.94 -1.95 9.70
CA LYS A 58 -9.28 -1.36 9.58
C LYS A 58 -9.41 -0.37 8.43
N THR A 59 -8.35 0.37 8.15
CA THR A 59 -8.32 1.30 7.02
C THR A 59 -8.27 0.56 5.69
N LEU A 60 -7.42 -0.48 5.58
CA LEU A 60 -7.37 -1.33 4.42
C LEU A 60 -8.74 -1.96 4.13
N GLN A 61 -9.40 -2.51 5.16
CA GLN A 61 -10.74 -3.09 5.04
C GLN A 61 -11.77 -2.07 4.56
N LYS A 62 -11.78 -0.85 5.13
CA LYS A 62 -12.72 0.22 4.74
C LYS A 62 -12.50 0.71 3.31
N THR A 63 -11.27 0.66 2.83
CA THR A 63 -10.88 1.05 1.47
C THR A 63 -10.81 -0.13 0.51
N ASP A 64 -11.18 -1.35 0.99
CA ASP A 64 -11.20 -2.57 0.20
C ASP A 64 -9.84 -2.88 -0.45
N VAL A 65 -8.75 -2.67 0.29
CA VAL A 65 -7.37 -2.95 -0.13
C VAL A 65 -6.89 -4.22 0.56
N HIS A 66 -6.41 -5.20 -0.23
CA HIS A 66 -6.08 -6.54 0.24
C HIS A 66 -4.58 -6.86 0.21
N TYR A 67 -3.73 -5.92 -0.22
CA TYR A 67 -2.27 -6.12 -0.33
C TYR A 67 -1.52 -5.07 0.48
N LEU A 68 -0.61 -5.54 1.35
CA LEU A 68 0.19 -4.70 2.22
C LEU A 68 1.69 -4.98 2.02
N CYS A 69 2.48 -3.95 1.68
CA CYS A 69 3.92 -3.99 1.87
C CYS A 69 4.21 -3.80 3.36
N ILE A 70 4.70 -4.85 4.02
CA ILE A 70 4.85 -4.89 5.48
C ILE A 70 6.00 -3.99 5.92
N LYS A 71 5.75 -3.10 6.88
CA LYS A 71 6.77 -2.23 7.46
C LYS A 71 7.19 -2.73 8.85
N ASP A 72 8.47 -2.55 9.16
CA ASP A 72 9.13 -3.07 10.36
C ASP A 72 8.58 -2.52 11.70
N PHE A 73 7.92 -1.37 11.71
CA PHE A 73 7.24 -0.88 12.90
C PHE A 73 5.90 -1.61 13.20
N HIS A 74 5.30 -2.30 12.21
CA HIS A 74 4.15 -3.17 12.45
C HIS A 74 4.55 -4.64 12.70
N LEU A 75 5.68 -5.08 12.12
CA LEU A 75 6.28 -6.38 12.35
C LEU A 75 7.81 -6.22 12.43
N PRO A 76 8.38 -6.02 13.61
CA PRO A 76 9.83 -5.86 13.79
C PRO A 76 10.62 -7.03 13.21
N MET A 77 11.78 -6.75 12.62
CA MET A 77 12.67 -7.80 12.07
C MET A 77 13.18 -8.77 13.15
N THR A 78 13.09 -8.39 14.42
CA THR A 78 13.44 -9.21 15.59
C THR A 78 12.28 -10.06 16.11
N SER A 79 11.09 -9.97 15.50
CA SER A 79 9.91 -10.72 15.92
C SER A 79 10.18 -12.22 15.94
N THR A 80 9.65 -12.89 16.95
CA THR A 80 9.66 -14.34 17.07
C THR A 80 8.73 -15.00 16.05
N ASP A 81 8.89 -16.30 15.80
CA ASP A 81 7.99 -17.02 14.89
C ASP A 81 6.54 -17.02 15.38
N ALA A 82 6.32 -17.00 16.70
CA ALA A 82 5.00 -16.87 17.30
C ALA A 82 4.36 -15.50 17.01
N GLU A 83 5.12 -14.40 17.08
CA GLU A 83 4.66 -13.06 16.72
C GLU A 83 4.39 -12.93 15.23
N ILE A 84 5.24 -13.53 14.38
CA ILE A 84 5.00 -13.59 12.92
C ILE A 84 3.71 -14.36 12.63
N ALA A 85 3.49 -15.50 13.27
CA ALA A 85 2.26 -16.27 13.11
C ALA A 85 1.01 -15.48 13.57
N ALA A 86 1.10 -14.77 14.70
CA ALA A 86 0.02 -13.91 15.19
C ALA A 86 -0.27 -12.75 14.22
N PHE A 87 0.79 -12.14 13.66
CA PHE A 87 0.66 -11.10 12.63
C PHE A 87 -0.08 -11.62 11.40
N HIS A 88 0.28 -12.79 10.87
CA HIS A 88 -0.42 -13.39 9.72
C HIS A 88 -1.87 -13.77 10.05
N ALA A 89 -2.13 -14.28 11.26
CA ALA A 89 -3.50 -14.52 11.70
C ALA A 89 -4.33 -13.24 11.69
N LYS A 90 -3.73 -12.12 12.12
CA LYS A 90 -4.36 -10.81 12.12
C LYS A 90 -4.58 -10.29 10.70
N LEU A 91 -3.62 -10.41 9.79
CA LEU A 91 -3.82 -10.08 8.38
C LEU A 91 -4.99 -10.86 7.78
N LYS A 92 -5.06 -12.17 8.06
CA LYS A 92 -6.12 -13.04 7.56
C LYS A 92 -7.52 -12.65 8.08
N GLU A 93 -7.63 -12.19 9.32
CA GLU A 93 -8.90 -11.68 9.91
C GLU A 93 -9.47 -10.52 9.09
N TYR A 94 -8.60 -9.69 8.48
CA TYR A 94 -8.97 -8.53 7.67
C TYR A 94 -8.92 -8.79 6.15
N ASP A 95 -8.71 -10.05 5.74
CA ASP A 95 -8.54 -10.44 4.32
C ASP A 95 -7.41 -9.66 3.63
N VAL A 96 -6.27 -9.51 4.33
CA VAL A 96 -5.08 -8.81 3.84
C VAL A 96 -3.94 -9.80 3.62
N THR A 97 -3.23 -9.66 2.51
CA THR A 97 -2.01 -10.39 2.18
C THR A 97 -0.80 -9.48 2.30
N GLY A 98 0.16 -9.83 3.16
CA GLY A 98 1.49 -9.24 3.14
C GLY A 98 2.26 -9.77 1.92
N TYR A 99 2.55 -8.93 0.94
CA TYR A 99 3.18 -9.37 -0.32
C TYR A 99 4.69 -9.08 -0.40
N ALA A 100 5.16 -8.10 0.37
CA ALA A 100 6.55 -7.66 0.43
C ALA A 100 6.89 -7.15 1.84
N VAL A 101 8.17 -6.94 2.11
CA VAL A 101 8.66 -6.24 3.30
C VAL A 101 9.49 -5.02 2.88
N GLY A 102 9.29 -3.88 3.56
CA GLY A 102 10.10 -2.68 3.29
C GLY A 102 9.31 -1.36 3.26
N PRO A 103 9.95 -0.27 2.82
CA PRO A 103 11.37 -0.13 2.49
C PRO A 103 12.29 -0.35 3.70
N ILE A 104 13.38 -1.10 3.49
CA ILE A 104 14.41 -1.40 4.50
C ILE A 104 15.73 -0.77 4.05
N TYR A 105 16.28 0.12 4.87
CA TYR A 105 17.61 0.70 4.65
C TYR A 105 18.69 -0.26 5.14
N MET A 106 19.73 -0.47 4.33
CA MET A 106 20.81 -1.42 4.63
C MET A 106 22.17 -0.78 4.35
N LYS A 107 22.98 -0.64 5.41
CA LYS A 107 24.30 0.01 5.40
C LYS A 107 25.45 -0.96 5.64
N SER A 108 25.13 -2.25 5.77
CA SER A 108 26.12 -3.30 5.99
C SER A 108 25.63 -4.64 5.46
N GLU A 109 26.54 -5.57 5.17
CA GLU A 109 26.21 -6.95 4.79
C GLU A 109 25.35 -7.65 5.87
N ALA A 110 25.63 -7.39 7.15
CA ALA A 110 24.86 -7.96 8.26
C ALA A 110 23.40 -7.48 8.29
N GLU A 111 23.13 -6.25 7.86
CA GLU A 111 21.76 -5.74 7.73
C GLU A 111 21.05 -6.37 6.52
N ILE A 112 21.77 -6.63 5.43
CA ILE A 112 21.24 -7.37 4.28
C ILE A 112 20.89 -8.80 4.70
N ASP A 113 21.78 -9.50 5.42
CA ASP A 113 21.49 -10.84 5.91
C ASP A 113 20.23 -10.88 6.77
N LYS A 114 20.07 -9.91 7.69
CA LYS A 114 18.87 -9.78 8.53
C LYS A 114 17.61 -9.54 7.69
N ALA A 115 17.68 -8.71 6.67
CA ALA A 115 16.53 -8.41 5.81
C ALA A 115 16.09 -9.64 5.01
N PHE A 116 17.02 -10.41 4.45
CA PHE A 116 16.71 -11.63 3.71
C PHE A 116 16.15 -12.73 4.62
N GLU A 117 16.76 -12.94 5.80
CA GLU A 117 16.26 -13.94 6.75
C GLU A 117 14.90 -13.51 7.33
N TYR A 118 14.70 -12.22 7.57
CA TYR A 118 13.39 -11.68 7.95
C TYR A 118 12.32 -11.95 6.89
N ALA A 119 12.58 -11.60 5.63
CA ALA A 119 11.65 -11.85 4.53
C ALA A 119 11.29 -13.33 4.40
N LYS A 120 12.29 -14.23 4.54
CA LYS A 120 12.10 -15.69 4.54
C LYS A 120 11.20 -16.15 5.69
N ARG A 121 11.44 -15.67 6.92
CA ARG A 121 10.62 -16.00 8.10
C ARG A 121 9.19 -15.48 7.98
N VAL A 122 9.03 -14.27 7.44
CA VAL A 122 7.72 -13.68 7.13
C VAL A 122 7.00 -14.40 5.98
N GLY A 123 7.73 -15.17 5.16
CA GLY A 123 7.15 -15.94 4.06
C GLY A 123 6.89 -15.14 2.80
N VAL A 124 7.55 -13.98 2.63
CA VAL A 124 7.48 -13.16 1.41
C VAL A 124 8.72 -13.37 0.54
N LYS A 125 8.58 -13.12 -0.76
CA LYS A 125 9.67 -13.28 -1.73
C LYS A 125 10.06 -11.97 -2.42
N LEU A 126 9.55 -10.85 -1.96
CA LEU A 126 9.89 -9.52 -2.43
C LEU A 126 10.38 -8.67 -1.25
N ILE A 127 11.58 -8.14 -1.38
CA ILE A 127 12.15 -7.16 -0.46
C ILE A 127 12.19 -5.82 -1.17
N VAL A 128 11.52 -4.82 -0.62
CA VAL A 128 11.71 -3.42 -1.00
C VAL A 128 12.85 -2.88 -0.12
N GLY A 129 13.95 -2.47 -0.73
CA GLY A 129 15.16 -2.17 0.02
C GLY A 129 15.93 -0.96 -0.51
N VAL A 130 16.80 -0.42 0.35
CA VAL A 130 17.66 0.73 0.04
C VAL A 130 19.07 0.42 0.57
N PRO A 131 19.82 -0.42 -0.13
CA PRO A 131 21.21 -0.70 0.24
C PRO A 131 22.12 0.44 -0.23
N ASN A 132 23.23 0.68 0.46
CA ASN A 132 24.28 1.51 -0.11
C ASN A 132 24.79 0.90 -1.43
N TYR A 133 25.23 1.72 -2.37
CA TYR A 133 25.68 1.26 -3.70
C TYR A 133 26.79 0.20 -3.62
N GLU A 134 27.75 0.36 -2.72
CA GLU A 134 28.87 -0.58 -2.52
C GLU A 134 28.43 -1.98 -2.05
N LEU A 135 27.20 -2.11 -1.56
CA LEU A 135 26.63 -3.37 -1.07
C LEU A 135 25.84 -4.13 -2.14
N LEU A 136 25.62 -3.56 -3.31
CA LEU A 136 24.80 -4.19 -4.36
C LEU A 136 25.34 -5.55 -4.81
N HIS A 137 26.65 -5.74 -4.84
CA HIS A 137 27.25 -7.04 -5.14
C HIS A 137 26.92 -8.10 -4.07
N TYR A 138 26.73 -7.68 -2.81
CA TYR A 138 26.32 -8.58 -1.74
C TYR A 138 24.81 -8.89 -1.83
N VAL A 139 23.98 -7.90 -2.17
CA VAL A 139 22.56 -8.12 -2.49
C VAL A 139 22.42 -9.12 -3.64
N ASP A 140 23.23 -9.01 -4.70
CA ASP A 140 23.25 -9.93 -5.85
C ASP A 140 23.52 -11.37 -5.41
N LYS A 141 24.52 -11.57 -4.53
CA LYS A 141 24.81 -12.87 -3.93
C LYS A 141 23.59 -13.41 -3.15
N LYS A 142 22.95 -12.59 -2.32
CA LYS A 142 21.81 -13.00 -1.50
C LYS A 142 20.55 -13.29 -2.33
N VAL A 143 20.29 -12.50 -3.37
CA VAL A 143 19.21 -12.76 -4.33
C VAL A 143 19.37 -14.13 -4.99
N LYS A 144 20.58 -14.50 -5.39
CA LYS A 144 20.90 -15.83 -5.94
C LYS A 144 20.73 -16.95 -4.93
N GLU A 145 21.12 -16.70 -3.66
CA GLU A 145 21.03 -17.67 -2.57
C GLU A 145 19.58 -17.97 -2.18
N TYR A 146 18.75 -16.92 -2.03
CA TYR A 146 17.37 -17.06 -1.54
C TYR A 146 16.33 -17.25 -2.64
N GLY A 147 16.64 -16.88 -3.88
CA GLY A 147 15.71 -16.89 -5.01
C GLY A 147 14.61 -15.84 -4.88
N PHE A 148 14.87 -14.73 -4.20
CA PHE A 148 13.92 -13.65 -3.98
C PHE A 148 14.07 -12.57 -5.03
N ASN A 149 13.00 -11.79 -5.24
CA ASN A 149 13.09 -10.51 -5.93
C ASN A 149 13.48 -9.41 -4.94
N TYR A 150 14.26 -8.46 -5.43
CA TYR A 150 14.73 -7.32 -4.67
C TYR A 150 14.42 -6.03 -5.43
N ALA A 151 13.57 -5.18 -4.86
CA ALA A 151 13.13 -3.93 -5.46
C ALA A 151 13.78 -2.75 -4.74
N ILE A 152 14.68 -2.02 -5.40
CA ILE A 152 15.29 -0.80 -4.86
C ILE A 152 14.26 0.32 -4.89
N HIS A 153 13.99 0.92 -3.74
CA HIS A 153 13.04 2.02 -3.62
C HIS A 153 13.66 3.36 -4.06
N LEU A 154 12.96 4.08 -4.92
CA LEU A 154 13.35 5.44 -5.36
C LEU A 154 13.04 6.45 -4.26
N HIS A 155 13.87 7.50 -4.13
CA HIS A 155 13.71 8.52 -3.09
C HIS A 155 13.61 9.96 -3.61
N GLY A 156 13.69 10.14 -4.93
CA GLY A 156 13.66 11.48 -5.53
C GLY A 156 14.85 12.35 -5.12
N PRO A 157 14.71 13.65 -5.22
CA PRO A 157 15.82 14.59 -5.02
C PRO A 157 16.20 14.83 -3.55
N ASP A 158 15.56 14.18 -2.59
CA ASP A 158 15.78 14.44 -1.16
C ASP A 158 16.92 13.59 -0.59
N ILE A 159 17.19 12.44 -1.17
CA ILE A 159 18.21 11.48 -0.75
C ILE A 159 19.19 11.25 -1.90
N ALA A 160 20.48 11.18 -1.57
CA ALA A 160 21.55 11.13 -2.58
C ALA A 160 21.64 9.82 -3.35
N ILE A 161 21.06 8.73 -2.82
CA ILE A 161 21.09 7.40 -3.45
C ILE A 161 19.73 7.08 -4.05
N TYR A 162 19.74 6.51 -5.24
CA TYR A 162 18.56 6.09 -5.98
C TYR A 162 17.51 7.21 -6.16
N PRO A 163 17.89 8.37 -6.72
CA PRO A 163 16.97 9.48 -6.91
C PRO A 163 15.87 9.20 -7.94
N ASP A 164 16.13 8.35 -8.93
CA ASP A 164 15.19 8.02 -10.02
C ASP A 164 15.41 6.62 -10.59
N ALA A 165 14.55 6.23 -11.53
CA ALA A 165 14.59 4.92 -12.18
C ALA A 165 15.86 4.70 -13.01
N GLU A 166 16.42 5.75 -13.63
CA GLU A 166 17.66 5.67 -14.43
C GLU A 166 18.87 5.37 -13.55
N ASP A 167 18.97 6.02 -12.38
CA ASP A 167 20.05 5.73 -11.43
C ASP A 167 19.99 4.28 -10.93
N VAL A 168 18.83 3.79 -10.54
CA VAL A 168 18.68 2.37 -10.16
C VAL A 168 19.11 1.46 -11.31
N TRP A 169 18.63 1.71 -12.53
CA TRP A 169 18.98 0.89 -13.70
C TRP A 169 20.48 0.83 -13.94
N GLU A 170 21.16 1.97 -13.91
CA GLU A 170 22.62 2.01 -14.14
C GLU A 170 23.41 1.16 -13.12
N HIS A 171 22.89 1.03 -11.90
CA HIS A 171 23.54 0.25 -10.85
C HIS A 171 23.15 -1.24 -10.86
N VAL A 172 22.00 -1.62 -11.46
CA VAL A 172 21.52 -3.02 -11.40
C VAL A 172 21.49 -3.75 -12.75
N LYS A 173 21.69 -3.08 -13.88
CA LYS A 173 21.54 -3.66 -15.22
C LYS A 173 22.39 -4.91 -15.45
N ASP A 174 23.57 -4.97 -14.83
CA ASP A 174 24.54 -6.06 -14.96
C ASP A 174 24.46 -7.09 -13.82
N LEU A 175 23.53 -6.91 -12.85
CA LEU A 175 23.28 -7.81 -11.74
C LEU A 175 22.18 -8.82 -12.09
N ASP A 176 21.94 -9.77 -11.18
CA ASP A 176 20.86 -10.76 -11.31
C ASP A 176 19.53 -10.09 -11.71
N PRO A 177 18.82 -10.63 -12.72
CA PRO A 177 17.58 -10.04 -13.20
C PRO A 177 16.46 -9.93 -12.16
N ARG A 178 16.57 -10.56 -11.01
CA ARG A 178 15.65 -10.42 -9.85
C ARG A 178 15.95 -9.19 -8.98
N ILE A 179 17.01 -8.41 -9.31
CA ILE A 179 17.25 -7.09 -8.70
C ILE A 179 16.72 -6.04 -9.65
N GLY A 180 15.83 -5.21 -9.19
CA GLY A 180 15.20 -4.14 -9.95
C GLY A 180 14.75 -3.01 -9.04
N MET A 181 13.59 -2.43 -9.32
CA MET A 181 13.13 -1.24 -8.62
C MET A 181 11.70 -1.38 -8.09
N CYS A 182 11.46 -0.71 -6.98
CA CYS A 182 10.16 -0.22 -6.56
C CYS A 182 10.04 1.21 -7.12
N LEU A 183 9.29 1.36 -8.21
CA LEU A 183 9.09 2.63 -8.89
C LEU A 183 8.13 3.50 -8.07
N ASP A 184 8.67 4.40 -7.24
CA ASP A 184 7.86 5.44 -6.61
C ASP A 184 7.65 6.58 -7.60
N ILE A 185 6.44 6.64 -8.16
CA ILE A 185 6.12 7.58 -9.25
C ILE A 185 6.12 9.05 -8.79
N GLY A 186 5.86 9.30 -7.51
CA GLY A 186 5.92 10.66 -6.96
C GLY A 186 7.35 11.13 -6.77
N HIS A 187 8.22 10.29 -6.23
CA HIS A 187 9.64 10.60 -6.09
C HIS A 187 10.34 10.77 -7.44
N ASP A 188 10.04 9.89 -8.39
CA ASP A 188 10.54 9.95 -9.76
C ASP A 188 10.12 11.27 -10.45
N THR A 189 8.83 11.63 -10.35
CA THR A 189 8.28 12.89 -10.85
C THR A 189 8.97 14.11 -10.22
N ARG A 190 9.20 14.12 -8.89
CA ARG A 190 9.90 15.22 -8.20
C ARG A 190 11.36 15.35 -8.63
N ASN A 191 11.96 14.29 -9.15
CA ASN A 191 13.30 14.33 -9.77
C ASN A 191 13.26 14.75 -11.25
N GLY A 192 12.12 15.24 -11.76
CA GLY A 192 11.95 15.74 -13.12
C GLY A 192 11.80 14.65 -14.16
N LYS A 193 11.50 13.41 -13.76
CA LYS A 193 11.29 12.26 -14.66
C LYS A 193 9.82 12.11 -15.01
N ASP A 194 9.55 11.34 -16.07
CA ASP A 194 8.22 10.92 -16.48
C ASP A 194 8.00 9.44 -16.09
N PRO A 195 7.22 9.17 -15.07
CA PRO A 195 7.04 7.79 -14.60
C PRO A 195 6.36 6.88 -15.64
N VAL A 196 5.62 7.43 -16.61
CA VAL A 196 5.03 6.65 -17.73
C VAL A 196 6.14 6.17 -18.66
N ALA A 197 7.06 7.06 -19.02
CA ALA A 197 8.22 6.73 -19.86
C ALA A 197 9.16 5.76 -19.15
N ASP A 198 9.40 5.97 -17.85
CA ASP A 198 10.30 5.12 -17.08
C ASP A 198 9.70 3.72 -16.82
N LEU A 199 8.41 3.60 -16.57
CA LEU A 199 7.74 2.30 -16.52
C LEU A 199 7.92 1.54 -17.83
N LYS A 200 7.70 2.21 -18.97
CA LYS A 200 7.93 1.59 -20.30
C LYS A 200 9.37 1.16 -20.52
N LYS A 201 10.31 2.02 -20.18
CA LYS A 201 11.75 1.79 -20.40
C LYS A 201 12.31 0.65 -19.54
N TYR A 202 11.88 0.59 -18.28
CA TYR A 202 12.47 -0.30 -17.28
C TYR A 202 11.55 -1.44 -16.84
N GLN A 203 10.43 -1.69 -17.54
CA GLN A 203 9.38 -2.64 -17.22
C GLN A 203 9.88 -4.01 -16.73
N SER A 204 10.96 -4.54 -17.32
CA SER A 204 11.52 -5.85 -16.96
C SER A 204 12.16 -5.90 -15.57
N ARG A 205 12.36 -4.75 -14.94
CA ARG A 205 13.01 -4.59 -13.63
C ARG A 205 12.12 -3.84 -12.63
N VAL A 206 10.86 -3.56 -12.97
CA VAL A 206 9.88 -2.98 -12.02
C VAL A 206 9.15 -4.11 -11.32
N PHE A 207 9.43 -4.32 -10.03
CA PHE A 207 8.86 -5.40 -9.22
C PHE A 207 7.80 -4.91 -8.23
N ASP A 208 7.84 -3.63 -7.89
CA ASP A 208 6.83 -2.95 -7.09
C ASP A 208 6.62 -1.53 -7.60
N ILE A 209 5.47 -0.94 -7.30
CA ILE A 209 5.17 0.44 -7.64
C ILE A 209 4.57 1.12 -6.41
N HIS A 210 5.15 2.26 -6.01
CA HIS A 210 4.49 3.13 -5.06
C HIS A 210 3.73 4.24 -5.81
N ILE A 211 2.40 4.24 -5.62
CA ILE A 211 1.54 5.29 -6.12
C ILE A 211 1.59 6.46 -5.15
N LYS A 212 1.97 7.60 -5.67
CA LYS A 212 2.08 8.87 -4.95
C LYS A 212 1.82 9.98 -5.95
N ASP A 213 1.06 10.99 -5.60
CA ASP A 213 0.92 12.19 -6.42
C ASP A 213 1.61 13.39 -5.76
N VAL A 214 2.03 14.34 -6.57
CA VAL A 214 2.87 15.45 -6.13
C VAL A 214 2.46 16.75 -6.81
N THR A 215 2.74 17.88 -6.13
CA THR A 215 2.35 19.22 -6.62
C THR A 215 3.20 19.74 -7.77
N ALA A 216 4.41 19.22 -7.97
CA ALA A 216 5.34 19.70 -8.98
C ALA A 216 6.39 18.67 -9.37
N THR A 217 6.96 18.82 -10.56
CA THR A 217 8.02 17.98 -11.13
C THR A 217 9.43 18.42 -10.66
N THR A 218 9.54 19.01 -9.49
CA THR A 218 10.79 19.53 -8.94
C THR A 218 10.93 19.17 -7.47
N LYS A 219 12.12 19.35 -6.91
CA LYS A 219 12.40 19.15 -5.47
C LYS A 219 11.42 19.91 -4.55
N LEU A 220 10.82 21.00 -5.01
CA LEU A 220 9.84 21.76 -4.23
C LEU A 220 8.45 21.10 -4.18
N GLY A 221 8.20 20.09 -5.01
CA GLY A 221 6.97 19.32 -4.97
C GLY A 221 6.80 18.59 -3.64
N TYR A 222 5.55 18.45 -3.19
CA TYR A 222 5.18 17.69 -1.99
C TYR A 222 3.97 16.79 -2.29
N SER A 223 3.79 15.77 -1.47
CA SER A 223 2.74 14.77 -1.66
C SER A 223 1.34 15.33 -1.51
N LEU A 224 0.44 14.86 -2.37
CA LEU A 224 -1.00 15.14 -2.38
C LEU A 224 -1.81 13.85 -2.43
N GLU A 225 -3.12 13.99 -2.30
CA GLU A 225 -4.06 12.95 -2.70
C GLU A 225 -3.90 12.65 -4.20
N VAL A 226 -3.91 11.37 -4.54
CA VAL A 226 -3.79 10.90 -5.93
C VAL A 226 -4.90 11.51 -6.79
N GLY A 227 -4.51 12.13 -7.90
CA GLY A 227 -5.38 12.84 -8.83
C GLY A 227 -5.52 14.34 -8.59
N ARG A 228 -4.88 14.87 -7.55
CA ARG A 228 -4.84 16.33 -7.29
C ARG A 228 -3.52 16.98 -7.72
N GLY A 229 -2.52 16.17 -8.08
CA GLY A 229 -1.19 16.63 -8.46
C GLY A 229 -0.97 16.71 -9.95
N VAL A 230 0.28 16.49 -10.36
CA VAL A 230 0.73 16.69 -11.74
C VAL A 230 0.91 15.39 -12.53
N ILE A 231 0.73 14.22 -11.92
CA ILE A 231 0.95 12.92 -12.56
C ILE A 231 -0.27 12.54 -13.42
N ASP A 232 -0.03 12.15 -14.67
CA ASP A 232 -1.08 11.63 -15.57
C ASP A 232 -1.40 10.16 -15.24
N PHE A 233 -2.24 9.92 -14.24
CA PHE A 233 -2.66 8.58 -13.85
C PHE A 233 -3.40 7.82 -14.95
N PRO A 234 -4.27 8.43 -15.76
CA PRO A 234 -4.83 7.77 -16.95
C PRO A 234 -3.77 7.23 -17.91
N ALA A 235 -2.72 7.99 -18.20
CA ALA A 235 -1.61 7.51 -19.04
C ALA A 235 -0.82 6.41 -18.33
N PHE A 236 -0.56 6.56 -17.03
CA PHE A 236 0.16 5.57 -16.24
C PHE A 236 -0.58 4.22 -16.18
N VAL A 237 -1.89 4.22 -15.96
CA VAL A 237 -2.71 2.99 -15.95
C VAL A 237 -2.74 2.32 -17.32
N ARG A 238 -2.85 3.09 -18.40
CA ARG A 238 -2.72 2.53 -19.77
C ARG A 238 -1.36 1.87 -19.99
N MET A 239 -0.28 2.50 -19.49
CA MET A 239 1.07 1.93 -19.58
C MET A 239 1.22 0.66 -18.77
N LEU A 240 0.66 0.57 -17.55
CA LEU A 240 0.64 -0.68 -16.76
C LEU A 240 0.08 -1.86 -17.58
N ARG A 241 -1.00 -1.63 -18.33
CA ARG A 241 -1.61 -2.65 -19.21
C ARG A 241 -0.75 -2.95 -20.43
N GLU A 242 -0.20 -1.90 -21.08
CA GLU A 242 0.66 -2.05 -22.27
C GLU A 242 1.87 -2.92 -21.98
N VAL A 243 2.52 -2.72 -20.82
CA VAL A 243 3.69 -3.52 -20.41
C VAL A 243 3.30 -4.86 -19.76
N GLY A 244 2.02 -5.10 -19.51
CA GLY A 244 1.53 -6.32 -18.85
C GLY A 244 2.02 -6.43 -17.40
N TYR A 245 2.06 -5.34 -16.65
CA TYR A 245 2.49 -5.35 -15.25
C TYR A 245 1.59 -6.25 -14.40
N THR A 246 2.18 -7.12 -13.56
CA THR A 246 1.45 -8.10 -12.75
C THR A 246 1.68 -7.92 -11.24
N GLY A 247 2.50 -6.95 -10.85
CA GLY A 247 2.83 -6.66 -9.46
C GLY A 247 1.74 -5.87 -8.71
N VAL A 248 2.15 -5.23 -7.64
CA VAL A 248 1.27 -4.41 -6.80
C VAL A 248 1.56 -2.94 -7.05
N CYS A 249 0.51 -2.15 -7.19
CA CYS A 249 0.54 -0.69 -7.17
C CYS A 249 0.08 -0.25 -5.78
N SER A 250 1.03 0.02 -4.90
CA SER A 250 0.77 0.35 -3.49
C SER A 250 0.68 1.85 -3.29
N LEU A 251 -0.43 2.32 -2.71
CA LEU A 251 -0.50 3.72 -2.27
C LEU A 251 0.50 3.96 -1.15
N GLU A 252 1.39 4.93 -1.32
CA GLU A 252 2.21 5.49 -0.25
C GLU A 252 1.78 6.94 0.00
N HIS A 253 0.84 7.09 0.95
CA HIS A 253 0.27 8.39 1.29
C HIS A 253 1.11 9.06 2.38
N GLU A 254 1.72 10.21 2.04
CA GLU A 254 2.60 10.95 2.95
C GLU A 254 2.08 12.33 3.33
N LYS A 255 0.90 12.69 2.85
CA LYS A 255 0.23 13.93 3.27
C LYS A 255 -0.52 13.69 4.58
N ASP A 256 -0.43 14.67 5.49
CA ASP A 256 -1.16 14.66 6.77
C ASP A 256 -1.03 13.33 7.54
N MET A 257 0.19 12.82 7.69
CA MET A 257 0.48 11.51 8.28
C MET A 257 -0.06 11.30 9.71
N THR A 258 -0.63 12.33 10.33
CA THR A 258 -1.32 12.23 11.64
C THR A 258 -2.83 12.06 11.50
N ASP A 259 -3.40 12.34 10.32
CA ASP A 259 -4.82 12.11 9.96
C ASP A 259 -4.95 11.81 8.45
N PRO A 260 -4.43 10.67 7.97
CA PRO A 260 -4.33 10.37 6.55
C PRO A 260 -5.61 9.75 5.97
N PHE A 261 -6.61 9.39 6.79
CA PHE A 261 -7.67 8.45 6.41
C PHE A 261 -8.54 8.94 5.25
N MET A 262 -8.90 10.22 5.24
CA MET A 262 -9.68 10.81 4.14
C MET A 262 -8.87 10.85 2.85
N GLY A 263 -7.58 11.23 2.95
CA GLY A 263 -6.67 11.25 1.81
C GLY A 263 -6.41 9.87 1.22
N ILE A 264 -6.27 8.85 2.06
CA ILE A 264 -6.16 7.44 1.64
C ILE A 264 -7.44 7.03 0.87
N ALA A 265 -8.61 7.28 1.45
CA ALA A 265 -9.89 6.88 0.83
C ALA A 265 -10.09 7.58 -0.53
N GLU A 266 -9.79 8.88 -0.63
CA GLU A 266 -9.84 9.65 -1.87
C GLU A 266 -8.86 9.09 -2.91
N SER A 267 -7.61 8.88 -2.52
CA SER A 267 -6.55 8.40 -3.42
C SER A 267 -6.87 7.01 -4.00
N ILE A 268 -7.31 6.07 -3.17
CA ILE A 268 -7.72 4.72 -3.61
C ILE A 268 -8.96 4.81 -4.51
N GLY A 269 -9.95 5.62 -4.13
CA GLY A 269 -11.18 5.81 -4.92
C GLY A 269 -10.89 6.40 -6.30
N TYR A 270 -10.04 7.43 -6.37
CA TYR A 270 -9.63 8.05 -7.62
C TYR A 270 -8.86 7.05 -8.51
N PHE A 271 -7.86 6.35 -7.97
CA PHE A 271 -7.06 5.40 -8.74
C PHE A 271 -7.91 4.26 -9.32
N ARG A 272 -8.85 3.73 -8.53
CA ARG A 272 -9.84 2.75 -9.02
C ARG A 272 -10.76 3.33 -10.10
N GLY A 273 -11.18 4.58 -9.94
CA GLY A 273 -11.95 5.29 -10.95
C GLY A 273 -11.20 5.41 -12.27
N VAL A 274 -9.91 5.74 -12.22
CA VAL A 274 -9.04 5.77 -13.42
C VAL A 274 -8.90 4.39 -14.05
N ILE A 275 -8.67 3.33 -13.25
CA ILE A 275 -8.62 1.95 -13.75
C ILE A 275 -9.91 1.59 -14.48
N ALA A 276 -11.06 1.93 -13.92
CA ALA A 276 -12.34 1.63 -14.53
C ALA A 276 -12.61 2.45 -15.82
N ALA A 277 -12.21 3.72 -15.85
CA ALA A 277 -12.48 4.64 -16.94
C ALA A 277 -11.51 4.51 -18.13
N THR A 278 -10.38 3.86 -17.97
CA THR A 278 -9.35 3.72 -19.02
C THR A 278 -9.33 2.34 -19.69
N LYS A 279 -10.36 1.51 -19.44
CA LYS A 279 -10.53 0.19 -20.08
C LYS A 279 -10.72 0.27 -21.58
#